data_4da1a1f4fe812e3d9672130e7faa7b9b
#
_entry.id   4da1a1f4fe812e3d9672130e7faa7b9b
#
_cell.length_a   1.000
_cell.length_b   1.000
_cell.length_c   1.000
_cell.angle_alpha   90.00
_cell.angle_beta   90.00
_cell.angle_gamma   90.00
#
_symmetry.space_group_name_H-M   'P 1'
#
loop_
_entity.id
_entity.type
_entity.pdbx_description
1 polymer ?
#
loop_
_entity_poly.entity_id
_entity_poly.type
_entity_poly.pdbx_seq_one_letter_code
_entity_poly.pdbx_strand_id
1 'polypeptide(L)'
;MLKAKEIKAFLLRFFTRTKPRNFDIKDVRKVLFFRYDRIGDMVITTPVFRELKVFSPEVKISVLASETNQNVLTNNPYIENVYINRKYRIFSNLKTLFILRKKKFDACIEFDHSVIPHAIIRLKIVNPKIVISVFKHGRYGVKGTELRLYNYYSEKKSGLHFRDIWLQTLSPFGVKPKSNNYDLFCSDSQNKFAYNFTSKYHENFLIGINLEGTVKGKKIYFEDLDIICRKLFKVHKNIQIIVLSTPSNFQSVEKVIIKMGNIGIALGLGLFFAKDFIGGL
;
A
#
# COMPACT_ATOMS: atom_id res chain seq x y z
N MET A 1 -14.48 -36.10 16.66
CA MET A 1 -13.32 -35.28 16.19
C MET A 1 -13.82 -33.91 15.75
N LEU A 2 -13.41 -32.83 16.39
CA LEU A 2 -13.69 -31.47 15.93
C LEU A 2 -13.10 -31.26 14.53
N LYS A 3 -13.89 -30.72 13.61
CA LYS A 3 -13.40 -30.42 12.25
C LYS A 3 -12.27 -29.36 12.37
N ALA A 4 -11.22 -29.45 11.55
CA ALA A 4 -10.08 -28.51 11.56
C ALA A 4 -10.50 -27.02 11.52
N LYS A 5 -11.66 -26.71 10.96
CA LYS A 5 -12.28 -25.38 10.94
C LYS A 5 -12.73 -24.93 12.34
N GLU A 6 -13.27 -25.81 13.16
CA GLU A 6 -13.74 -25.53 14.52
C GLU A 6 -12.56 -25.29 15.46
N ILE A 7 -11.50 -26.06 15.31
CA ILE A 7 -10.25 -25.87 16.07
C ILE A 7 -9.64 -24.49 15.74
N LYS A 8 -9.58 -24.12 14.46
CA LYS A 8 -9.10 -22.80 14.04
C LYS A 8 -9.97 -21.67 14.59
N ALA A 9 -11.31 -21.83 14.55
CA ALA A 9 -12.22 -20.84 15.10
C ALA A 9 -12.03 -20.67 16.60
N PHE A 10 -11.90 -21.79 17.34
CA PHE A 10 -11.65 -21.78 18.78
C PHE A 10 -10.33 -21.06 19.11
N LEU A 11 -9.23 -21.41 18.42
CA LEU A 11 -7.92 -20.78 18.62
C LEU A 11 -7.97 -19.27 18.31
N LEU A 12 -8.63 -18.86 17.22
CA LEU A 12 -8.78 -17.45 16.88
C LEU A 12 -9.56 -16.70 17.96
N ARG A 13 -10.67 -17.22 18.44
CA ARG A 13 -11.43 -16.62 19.56
C ARG A 13 -10.60 -16.53 20.83
N PHE A 14 -9.86 -17.58 21.15
CA PHE A 14 -8.98 -17.61 22.34
C PHE A 14 -7.86 -16.58 22.23
N PHE A 15 -7.13 -16.54 21.13
CA PHE A 15 -6.03 -15.60 20.91
C PHE A 15 -6.49 -14.14 20.76
N THR A 16 -7.74 -13.89 20.40
CA THR A 16 -8.28 -12.52 20.26
C THR A 16 -8.91 -12.02 21.56
N ARG A 17 -9.01 -12.84 22.60
CA ARG A 17 -9.40 -12.37 23.93
C ARG A 17 -8.35 -11.36 24.43
N THR A 18 -8.78 -10.13 24.66
CA THR A 18 -7.98 -9.11 25.31
C THR A 18 -8.71 -8.60 26.54
N LYS A 19 -7.97 -8.19 27.56
CA LYS A 19 -8.55 -7.42 28.64
C LYS A 19 -8.87 -6.02 28.11
N PRO A 20 -10.04 -5.43 28.45
CA PRO A 20 -10.31 -4.03 28.17
C PRO A 20 -9.16 -3.18 28.72
N ARG A 21 -8.66 -2.26 27.92
CA ARG A 21 -7.66 -1.29 28.36
C ARG A 21 -8.36 0.07 28.43
N ASN A 22 -8.40 0.62 29.62
CA ASN A 22 -8.81 2.01 29.82
C ASN A 22 -7.69 2.91 29.30
N PHE A 23 -7.77 3.27 28.05
CA PHE A 23 -6.83 4.19 27.39
C PHE A 23 -7.62 5.12 26.51
N ASP A 24 -7.53 6.43 26.78
CA ASP A 24 -8.23 7.43 25.97
C ASP A 24 -7.51 7.58 24.63
N ILE A 25 -8.28 7.60 23.55
CA ILE A 25 -7.77 7.81 22.20
C ILE A 25 -7.07 9.19 22.07
N LYS A 26 -7.45 10.17 22.89
CA LYS A 26 -6.84 11.50 22.93
C LYS A 26 -5.39 11.49 23.44
N ASP A 27 -5.02 10.44 24.18
CA ASP A 27 -3.68 10.26 24.72
C ASP A 27 -2.73 9.52 23.76
N VAL A 28 -3.21 9.19 22.57
CA VAL A 28 -2.39 8.52 21.55
C VAL A 28 -1.30 9.46 21.04
N ARG A 29 -0.04 9.04 21.18
CA ARG A 29 1.15 9.74 20.68
C ARG A 29 1.95 8.92 19.68
N LYS A 30 1.87 7.58 19.74
CA LYS A 30 2.62 6.67 18.88
C LYS A 30 1.66 5.75 18.16
N VAL A 31 1.57 5.90 16.84
CA VAL A 31 0.70 5.08 15.98
C VAL A 31 1.55 4.21 15.06
N LEU A 32 1.21 2.93 15.01
CA LEU A 32 1.81 1.97 14.08
C LEU A 32 0.76 1.57 13.04
N PHE A 33 1.11 1.69 11.77
CA PHE A 33 0.29 1.20 10.68
C PHE A 33 0.82 -0.13 10.17
N PHE A 34 -0.05 -1.11 10.00
CA PHE A 34 0.25 -2.36 9.31
C PHE A 34 -0.19 -2.24 7.85
N ARG A 35 0.80 -2.11 6.95
CA ARG A 35 0.57 -1.99 5.51
C ARG A 35 1.69 -2.65 4.72
N TYR A 36 1.73 -3.97 4.73
CA TYR A 36 2.81 -4.77 4.13
C TYR A 36 2.35 -5.61 2.93
N ASP A 37 1.28 -5.22 2.27
CA ASP A 37 0.70 -5.87 1.09
C ASP A 37 1.23 -5.25 -0.22
N ARG A 38 0.38 -4.75 -1.09
CA ARG A 38 0.74 -4.29 -2.43
C ARG A 38 1.15 -2.81 -2.45
N ILE A 39 1.88 -2.40 -3.50
CA ILE A 39 2.29 -1.01 -3.74
C ILE A 39 1.06 -0.10 -3.82
N GLY A 40 0.05 -0.46 -4.65
CA GLY A 40 -1.16 0.33 -4.80
C GLY A 40 -1.93 0.53 -3.49
N ASP A 41 -1.98 -0.49 -2.65
CA ASP A 41 -2.61 -0.41 -1.34
C ASP A 41 -1.86 0.58 -0.42
N MET A 42 -0.53 0.64 -0.48
CA MET A 42 0.25 1.63 0.25
C MET A 42 -0.04 3.05 -0.28
N VAL A 43 -0.07 3.25 -1.60
CA VAL A 43 -0.41 4.55 -2.22
C VAL A 43 -1.78 5.05 -1.71
N ILE A 44 -2.79 4.18 -1.75
CA ILE A 44 -4.16 4.50 -1.30
C ILE A 44 -4.19 4.83 0.22
N THR A 45 -3.21 4.35 1.00
CA THR A 45 -3.12 4.61 2.45
C THR A 45 -2.47 5.97 2.77
N THR A 46 -1.72 6.58 1.85
CA THR A 46 -0.97 7.82 2.15
C THR A 46 -1.81 8.97 2.68
N PRO A 47 -3.07 9.20 2.22
CA PRO A 47 -3.93 10.23 2.81
C PRO A 47 -4.20 10.02 4.31
N VAL A 48 -4.24 8.75 4.77
CA VAL A 48 -4.49 8.43 6.17
C VAL A 48 -3.33 8.95 7.05
N PHE A 49 -2.10 8.82 6.59
CA PHE A 49 -0.91 9.34 7.30
C PHE A 49 -0.96 10.87 7.39
N ARG A 50 -1.22 11.53 6.25
CA ARG A 50 -1.34 12.99 6.20
C ARG A 50 -2.43 13.51 7.13
N GLU A 51 -3.66 13.02 6.97
CA GLU A 51 -4.81 13.52 7.71
C GLU A 51 -4.63 13.35 9.22
N LEU A 52 -4.03 12.23 9.66
CA LEU A 52 -3.69 12.03 11.08
C LEU A 52 -2.63 13.01 11.55
N LYS A 53 -1.57 13.21 10.78
CA LYS A 53 -0.44 14.08 11.13
C LYS A 53 -0.83 15.56 11.15
N VAL A 54 -1.67 15.98 10.19
CA VAL A 54 -2.21 17.35 10.13
C VAL A 54 -3.15 17.62 11.30
N PHE A 55 -3.99 16.66 11.67
CA PHE A 55 -4.91 16.78 12.80
C PHE A 55 -4.17 16.79 14.15
N SER A 56 -3.14 15.96 14.28
CA SER A 56 -2.36 15.80 15.51
C SER A 56 -0.86 15.80 15.18
N PRO A 57 -0.23 16.98 15.09
CA PRO A 57 1.18 17.14 14.72
C PRO A 57 2.15 16.38 15.65
N GLU A 58 1.77 16.20 16.92
CA GLU A 58 2.58 15.52 17.93
C GLU A 58 2.63 13.99 17.73
N VAL A 59 1.68 13.43 16.98
CA VAL A 59 1.62 11.98 16.76
C VAL A 59 2.81 11.51 15.93
N LYS A 60 3.51 10.50 16.46
CA LYS A 60 4.61 9.82 15.80
C LYS A 60 4.08 8.63 15.03
N ILE A 61 4.15 8.71 13.70
CA ILE A 61 3.66 7.68 12.79
C ILE A 61 4.80 6.74 12.41
N SER A 62 4.59 5.45 12.60
CA SER A 62 5.46 4.38 12.13
C SER A 62 4.67 3.42 11.24
N VAL A 63 5.32 2.84 10.25
CA VAL A 63 4.67 1.91 9.31
C VAL A 63 5.44 0.59 9.26
N LEU A 64 4.75 -0.53 9.40
CA LEU A 64 5.25 -1.84 9.04
C LEU A 64 4.90 -2.09 7.58
N ALA A 65 5.86 -1.90 6.70
CA ALA A 65 5.77 -2.04 5.25
C ALA A 65 6.31 -3.39 4.77
N SER A 66 6.16 -3.71 3.50
CA SER A 66 6.86 -4.81 2.83
C SER A 66 8.10 -4.31 2.08
N GLU A 67 8.97 -5.23 1.67
CA GLU A 67 10.11 -4.92 0.80
C GLU A 67 9.68 -4.27 -0.52
N THR A 68 8.48 -4.61 -1.02
CA THR A 68 7.97 -4.11 -2.30
C THR A 68 7.30 -2.75 -2.21
N ASN A 69 6.64 -2.42 -1.09
CA ASN A 69 5.85 -1.19 -0.99
C ASN A 69 6.49 -0.09 -0.14
N GLN A 70 7.62 -0.36 0.54
CA GLN A 70 8.31 0.64 1.36
C GLN A 70 8.75 1.89 0.56
N ASN A 71 9.06 1.72 -0.72
CA ASN A 71 9.52 2.83 -1.57
C ASN A 71 8.46 3.91 -1.77
N VAL A 72 7.17 3.58 -1.62
CA VAL A 72 6.06 4.56 -1.62
C VAL A 72 6.20 5.58 -0.49
N LEU A 73 6.87 5.18 0.59
CA LEU A 73 7.04 5.99 1.81
C LEU A 73 8.35 6.82 1.80
N THR A 74 9.15 6.72 0.73
CA THR A 74 10.40 7.47 0.61
C THR A 74 10.09 8.97 0.63
N ASN A 75 10.85 9.72 1.43
CA ASN A 75 10.70 11.17 1.62
C ASN A 75 9.31 11.62 2.14
N ASN A 76 8.48 10.71 2.65
CA ASN A 76 7.18 11.08 3.18
C ASN A 76 7.34 11.81 4.54
N PRO A 77 7.00 13.12 4.64
CA PRO A 77 7.26 13.92 5.82
C PRO A 77 6.35 13.57 7.01
N TYR A 78 5.30 12.80 6.78
CA TYR A 78 4.35 12.41 7.82
C TYR A 78 4.79 11.19 8.61
N ILE A 79 5.81 10.46 8.13
CA ILE A 79 6.23 9.16 8.69
C ILE A 79 7.59 9.29 9.35
N GLU A 80 7.68 8.90 10.61
CA GLU A 80 8.93 8.94 11.37
C GLU A 80 9.78 7.68 11.16
N ASN A 81 9.15 6.49 11.12
CA ASN A 81 9.88 5.23 10.97
C ASN A 81 9.16 4.25 10.05
N VAL A 82 9.95 3.56 9.23
CA VAL A 82 9.48 2.45 8.39
C VAL A 82 10.18 1.17 8.83
N TYR A 83 9.40 0.15 9.14
CA TYR A 83 9.86 -1.20 9.50
C TYR A 83 9.47 -2.17 8.40
N ILE A 84 10.31 -3.16 8.11
CA ILE A 84 10.11 -4.04 6.97
C ILE A 84 9.68 -5.43 7.40
N ASN A 85 8.52 -5.86 6.89
CA ASN A 85 8.06 -7.23 6.94
C ASN A 85 8.55 -7.95 5.67
N ARG A 86 9.48 -8.89 5.83
CA ARG A 86 10.13 -9.61 4.73
C ARG A 86 9.36 -10.87 4.38
N LYS A 87 9.16 -11.10 3.08
CA LYS A 87 8.51 -12.33 2.61
C LYS A 87 9.40 -13.54 2.90
N TYR A 88 8.81 -14.60 3.48
CA TYR A 88 9.50 -15.86 3.82
C TYR A 88 10.65 -15.76 4.83
N ARG A 89 10.83 -14.65 5.54
CA ARG A 89 11.90 -14.45 6.54
C ARG A 89 11.33 -14.42 7.96
N ILE A 90 10.92 -15.59 8.47
CA ILE A 90 10.20 -15.71 9.77
C ILE A 90 11.01 -15.11 10.91
N PHE A 91 12.28 -15.49 11.07
CA PHE A 91 13.13 -15.01 12.18
C PHE A 91 13.38 -13.50 12.10
N SER A 92 13.63 -12.97 10.91
CA SER A 92 13.78 -11.52 10.71
C SER A 92 12.49 -10.78 11.07
N ASN A 93 11.33 -11.31 10.69
CA ASN A 93 10.04 -10.71 11.01
C ASN A 93 9.75 -10.77 12.52
N LEU A 94 10.06 -11.87 13.18
CA LEU A 94 9.93 -11.97 14.63
C LEU A 94 10.82 -10.94 15.34
N LYS A 95 12.09 -10.78 14.92
CA LYS A 95 12.98 -9.73 15.44
C LYS A 95 12.35 -8.34 15.27
N THR A 96 11.82 -8.04 14.09
CA THR A 96 11.13 -6.77 13.83
C THR A 96 9.93 -6.58 14.75
N LEU A 97 9.09 -7.61 14.95
CA LEU A 97 7.93 -7.52 15.84
C LEU A 97 8.33 -7.31 17.30
N PHE A 98 9.41 -7.91 17.77
CA PHE A 98 9.93 -7.65 19.13
C PHE A 98 10.49 -6.23 19.29
N ILE A 99 11.14 -5.69 18.25
CA ILE A 99 11.54 -4.28 18.22
C ILE A 99 10.30 -3.38 18.33
N LEU A 100 9.26 -3.64 17.53
CA LEU A 100 8.00 -2.89 17.57
C LEU A 100 7.33 -2.97 18.95
N ARG A 101 7.33 -4.16 19.59
CA ARG A 101 6.83 -4.33 20.96
C ARG A 101 7.53 -3.42 21.97
N LYS A 102 8.87 -3.33 21.89
CA LYS A 102 9.67 -2.48 22.79
C LYS A 102 9.38 -0.98 22.60
N LYS A 103 8.91 -0.55 21.42
CA LYS A 103 8.53 0.84 21.13
C LYS A 103 7.26 1.28 21.85
N LYS A 104 6.44 0.35 22.39
CA LYS A 104 5.22 0.59 23.16
C LYS A 104 4.27 1.54 22.42
N PHE A 105 3.74 1.10 21.29
CA PHE A 105 2.76 1.88 20.51
C PHE A 105 1.44 2.01 21.29
N ASP A 106 0.85 3.21 21.22
CA ASP A 106 -0.44 3.48 21.81
C ASP A 106 -1.56 2.91 20.94
N ALA A 107 -1.49 3.12 19.63
CA ALA A 107 -2.45 2.56 18.69
C ALA A 107 -1.76 1.80 17.55
N CYS A 108 -2.44 0.77 17.06
CA CYS A 108 -2.11 0.12 15.81
C CYS A 108 -3.33 0.16 14.88
N ILE A 109 -3.12 0.57 13.64
CA ILE A 109 -4.16 0.59 12.61
C ILE A 109 -3.78 -0.41 11.53
N GLU A 110 -4.73 -1.30 11.18
CA GLU A 110 -4.53 -2.26 10.11
C GLU A 110 -5.76 -2.31 9.18
N PHE A 111 -5.57 -2.67 7.92
CA PHE A 111 -6.53 -2.47 6.85
C PHE A 111 -7.03 -3.76 6.20
N ASP A 112 -6.76 -4.90 6.80
CA ASP A 112 -7.22 -6.18 6.27
C ASP A 112 -8.74 -6.31 6.38
N HIS A 113 -9.43 -6.49 5.26
CA HIS A 113 -10.90 -6.66 5.20
C HIS A 113 -11.39 -8.07 5.61
N SER A 114 -10.47 -8.96 5.94
CA SER A 114 -10.77 -10.33 6.36
C SER A 114 -10.09 -10.68 7.66
N VAL A 115 -10.58 -11.70 8.34
CA VAL A 115 -9.89 -12.29 9.49
C VAL A 115 -8.62 -12.99 9.00
N ILE A 116 -7.46 -12.41 9.28
CA ILE A 116 -6.15 -12.91 8.86
C ILE A 116 -5.34 -13.35 10.08
N PRO A 117 -5.12 -14.67 10.28
CA PRO A 117 -4.45 -15.19 11.49
C PRO A 117 -3.07 -14.58 11.74
N HIS A 118 -2.26 -14.40 10.72
CA HIS A 118 -0.92 -13.85 10.89
C HIS A 118 -0.92 -12.35 11.27
N ALA A 119 -1.93 -11.57 10.87
CA ALA A 119 -2.09 -10.19 11.31
C ALA A 119 -2.45 -10.16 12.81
N ILE A 120 -3.33 -11.06 13.25
CA ILE A 120 -3.70 -11.23 14.66
C ILE A 120 -2.47 -11.58 15.52
N ILE A 121 -1.66 -12.54 15.07
CA ILE A 121 -0.42 -12.93 15.78
C ILE A 121 0.53 -11.73 15.89
N ARG A 122 0.74 -10.99 14.81
CA ARG A 122 1.58 -9.78 14.82
C ARG A 122 1.07 -8.74 15.79
N LEU A 123 -0.22 -8.45 15.79
CA LEU A 123 -0.86 -7.52 16.73
C LEU A 123 -0.66 -7.97 18.19
N LYS A 124 -0.78 -9.27 18.47
CA LYS A 124 -0.55 -9.83 19.82
C LYS A 124 0.91 -9.70 20.25
N ILE A 125 1.86 -9.92 19.34
CA ILE A 125 3.30 -9.77 19.65
C ILE A 125 3.61 -8.29 19.91
N VAL A 126 3.19 -7.38 19.03
CA VAL A 126 3.42 -5.92 19.15
C VAL A 126 2.72 -5.37 20.39
N ASN A 127 1.52 -5.85 20.68
CA ASN A 127 0.73 -5.55 21.88
C ASN A 127 0.46 -4.04 22.07
N PRO A 128 -0.09 -3.32 21.08
CA PRO A 128 -0.47 -1.91 21.23
C PRO A 128 -1.60 -1.77 22.25
N LYS A 129 -1.82 -0.56 22.79
CA LYS A 129 -2.90 -0.29 23.73
C LYS A 129 -4.27 -0.32 23.05
N ILE A 130 -4.37 0.23 21.86
CA ILE A 130 -5.59 0.27 21.03
C ILE A 130 -5.31 -0.36 19.67
N VAL A 131 -6.26 -1.12 19.15
CA VAL A 131 -6.22 -1.65 17.78
C VAL A 131 -7.45 -1.14 17.01
N ILE A 132 -7.19 -0.50 15.89
CA ILE A 132 -8.18 0.04 14.98
C ILE A 132 -8.10 -0.72 13.65
N SER A 133 -9.23 -1.02 13.07
CA SER A 133 -9.27 -1.70 11.79
C SER A 133 -10.47 -1.28 10.94
N VAL A 134 -10.49 -1.77 9.73
CA VAL A 134 -11.67 -1.74 8.86
C VAL A 134 -12.60 -2.89 9.21
N PHE A 135 -13.87 -2.79 8.80
CA PHE A 135 -14.82 -3.88 8.94
C PHE A 135 -14.26 -5.19 8.37
N LYS A 136 -14.34 -6.26 9.17
CA LYS A 136 -13.80 -7.57 8.78
C LYS A 136 -14.88 -8.55 8.35
N HIS A 137 -14.71 -9.08 7.15
CA HIS A 137 -15.47 -10.25 6.73
C HIS A 137 -15.10 -11.47 7.56
N GLY A 138 -16.10 -12.23 7.94
CA GLY A 138 -15.88 -13.49 8.66
C GLY A 138 -15.10 -14.49 7.82
N ARG A 139 -14.20 -15.22 8.49
CA ARG A 139 -13.38 -16.29 7.89
C ARG A 139 -13.11 -17.37 8.91
N TYR A 140 -12.91 -18.60 8.46
CA TYR A 140 -12.62 -19.75 9.34
C TYR A 140 -13.69 -20.02 10.41
N GLY A 141 -14.95 -19.66 10.15
CA GLY A 141 -16.05 -19.83 11.12
C GLY A 141 -16.09 -18.80 12.24
N VAL A 142 -15.33 -17.70 12.12
CA VAL A 142 -15.33 -16.57 13.06
C VAL A 142 -15.87 -15.33 12.36
N LYS A 143 -16.86 -14.66 12.96
CA LYS A 143 -17.31 -13.32 12.51
C LYS A 143 -16.31 -12.27 12.94
N GLY A 144 -16.13 -11.22 12.13
CA GLY A 144 -15.22 -10.13 12.46
C GLY A 144 -15.53 -9.49 13.82
N THR A 145 -16.82 -9.32 14.13
CA THR A 145 -17.33 -8.75 15.40
C THR A 145 -17.02 -9.61 16.63
N GLU A 146 -16.68 -10.89 16.47
CA GLU A 146 -16.28 -11.77 17.58
C GLU A 146 -14.83 -11.56 18.03
N LEU A 147 -14.06 -10.81 17.24
CA LEU A 147 -12.63 -10.58 17.50
C LEU A 147 -12.45 -9.42 18.49
N ARG A 148 -12.41 -9.71 19.77
CA ARG A 148 -12.25 -8.73 20.86
C ARG A 148 -10.87 -8.04 20.88
N LEU A 149 -9.97 -8.37 19.96
CA LEU A 149 -8.67 -7.72 19.81
C LEU A 149 -8.80 -6.28 19.31
N TYR A 150 -9.82 -6.01 18.51
CA TYR A 150 -10.04 -4.72 17.86
C TYR A 150 -10.96 -3.84 18.71
N ASN A 151 -10.51 -2.64 19.02
CA ASN A 151 -11.28 -1.66 19.79
C ASN A 151 -12.26 -0.89 18.92
N TYR A 152 -11.86 -0.61 17.66
CA TYR A 152 -12.66 0.16 16.71
C TYR A 152 -12.63 -0.46 15.32
N TYR A 153 -13.74 -0.34 14.62
CA TYR A 153 -13.87 -0.71 13.21
C TYR A 153 -14.43 0.47 12.43
N SER A 154 -13.90 0.71 11.22
CA SER A 154 -14.59 1.56 10.25
C SER A 154 -15.86 0.86 9.77
N GLU A 155 -16.89 1.64 9.46
CA GLU A 155 -18.10 1.10 8.87
C GLU A 155 -17.85 0.57 7.45
N LYS A 156 -18.51 -0.53 7.11
CA LYS A 156 -18.58 -1.00 5.73
C LYS A 156 -19.72 -0.27 5.03
N LYS A 157 -19.39 0.71 4.19
CA LYS A 157 -20.36 1.33 3.27
C LYS A 157 -20.16 0.76 1.88
N SER A 158 -21.20 0.20 1.28
CA SER A 158 -21.15 -0.24 -0.12
C SER A 158 -20.94 0.95 -1.06
N GLY A 159 -20.17 0.76 -2.14
CA GLY A 159 -19.92 1.81 -3.14
C GLY A 159 -18.84 2.82 -2.79
N LEU A 160 -18.25 2.80 -1.59
CA LEU A 160 -17.12 3.66 -1.27
C LEU A 160 -15.80 3.10 -1.82
N HIS A 161 -14.93 4.00 -2.27
CA HIS A 161 -13.55 3.66 -2.60
C HIS A 161 -12.79 3.21 -1.35
N PHE A 162 -11.85 2.27 -1.48
CA PHE A 162 -11.04 1.76 -0.36
C PHE A 162 -10.34 2.88 0.43
N ARG A 163 -9.85 3.92 -0.23
CA ARG A 163 -9.28 5.10 0.40
C ARG A 163 -10.23 5.70 1.44
N ASP A 164 -11.49 5.87 1.08
CA ASP A 164 -12.48 6.53 1.93
C ASP A 164 -12.86 5.64 3.12
N ILE A 165 -12.88 4.32 2.91
CA ILE A 165 -13.06 3.34 4.00
C ILE A 165 -11.87 3.40 4.96
N TRP A 166 -10.64 3.53 4.45
CA TRP A 166 -9.44 3.59 5.29
C TRP A 166 -9.32 4.91 6.03
N LEU A 167 -9.71 6.02 5.43
CA LEU A 167 -9.80 7.31 6.13
C LEU A 167 -10.77 7.25 7.33
N GLN A 168 -11.84 6.45 7.27
CA GLN A 168 -12.74 6.26 8.41
C GLN A 168 -12.07 5.63 9.64
N THR A 169 -10.93 4.95 9.48
CA THR A 169 -10.17 4.42 10.62
C THR A 169 -9.63 5.53 11.52
N LEU A 170 -9.65 6.78 11.06
CA LEU A 170 -9.28 7.95 11.83
C LEU A 170 -10.45 8.58 12.61
N SER A 171 -11.69 8.14 12.39
CA SER A 171 -12.86 8.69 13.07
C SER A 171 -12.80 8.60 14.61
N PRO A 172 -12.23 7.51 15.21
CA PRO A 172 -12.06 7.47 16.67
C PRO A 172 -11.19 8.60 17.23
N PHE A 173 -10.25 9.13 16.44
CA PHE A 173 -9.42 10.28 16.82
C PHE A 173 -10.15 11.62 16.68
N GLY A 174 -11.35 11.64 16.09
CA GLY A 174 -12.09 12.87 15.76
C GLY A 174 -11.64 13.53 14.45
N VAL A 175 -10.79 12.86 13.67
CA VAL A 175 -10.32 13.37 12.38
C VAL A 175 -11.45 13.41 11.37
N LYS A 176 -11.66 14.57 10.78
CA LYS A 176 -12.52 14.78 9.61
C LYS A 176 -11.59 15.03 8.41
N PRO A 177 -11.39 14.05 7.50
CA PRO A 177 -10.46 14.21 6.39
C PRO A 177 -10.81 15.43 5.53
N LYS A 178 -9.81 16.26 5.23
CA LYS A 178 -9.96 17.47 4.42
C LYS A 178 -9.66 17.20 2.94
N SER A 179 -8.81 16.23 2.66
CA SER A 179 -8.44 15.85 1.31
C SER A 179 -8.29 14.34 1.17
N ASN A 180 -8.62 13.83 0.00
CA ASN A 180 -8.47 12.45 -0.38
C ASN A 180 -7.39 12.23 -1.46
N ASN A 181 -6.57 13.24 -1.76
CA ASN A 181 -5.47 13.15 -2.69
C ASN A 181 -4.38 12.22 -2.15
N TYR A 182 -3.73 11.49 -3.04
CA TYR A 182 -2.61 10.63 -2.69
C TYR A 182 -1.33 11.45 -2.53
N ASP A 183 -0.46 11.01 -1.60
CA ASP A 183 0.80 11.67 -1.30
C ASP A 183 1.97 10.80 -1.72
N LEU A 184 2.66 11.24 -2.77
CA LEU A 184 3.90 10.62 -3.24
C LEU A 184 4.98 11.70 -3.29
N PHE A 185 6.09 11.45 -2.63
CA PHE A 185 7.18 12.40 -2.50
C PHE A 185 8.40 11.89 -3.27
N CYS A 186 8.66 12.50 -4.40
CA CYS A 186 9.85 12.23 -5.20
C CYS A 186 11.03 13.05 -4.69
N SER A 187 12.25 12.49 -4.77
CA SER A 187 13.47 13.24 -4.55
C SER A 187 13.74 14.21 -5.71
N ASP A 188 14.59 15.22 -5.48
CA ASP A 188 15.00 16.15 -6.53
C ASP A 188 15.66 15.43 -7.71
N SER A 189 16.44 14.39 -7.45
CA SER A 189 17.04 13.56 -8.50
C SER A 189 15.99 12.81 -9.33
N GLN A 190 14.94 12.29 -8.69
CA GLN A 190 13.82 11.63 -9.38
C GLN A 190 13.01 12.64 -10.21
N ASN A 191 12.75 13.82 -9.65
CA ASN A 191 12.06 14.89 -10.37
C ASN A 191 12.86 15.36 -11.57
N LYS A 192 14.17 15.56 -11.42
CA LYS A 192 15.08 15.93 -12.51
C LYS A 192 15.15 14.87 -13.60
N PHE A 193 15.20 13.59 -13.22
CA PHE A 193 15.13 12.49 -14.18
C PHE A 193 13.84 12.50 -14.96
N ALA A 194 12.69 12.60 -14.27
CA ALA A 194 11.37 12.63 -14.91
C ALA A 194 11.25 13.83 -15.86
N TYR A 195 11.70 15.02 -15.43
CA TYR A 195 11.72 16.22 -16.26
C TYR A 195 12.58 16.03 -17.50
N ASN A 196 13.82 15.56 -17.38
CA ASN A 196 14.72 15.33 -18.49
C ASN A 196 14.16 14.27 -19.47
N PHE A 197 13.45 13.28 -18.95
CA PHE A 197 12.82 12.26 -19.78
C PHE A 197 11.62 12.81 -20.54
N THR A 198 10.74 13.58 -19.89
CA THR A 198 9.50 14.07 -20.48
C THR A 198 9.67 15.35 -21.29
N SER A 199 10.66 16.19 -20.99
CA SER A 199 10.91 17.46 -21.70
C SER A 199 11.20 17.29 -23.20
N LYS A 200 11.69 16.12 -23.60
CA LYS A 200 11.87 15.76 -25.02
C LYS A 200 10.56 15.72 -25.82
N TYR A 201 9.44 15.65 -25.13
CA TYR A 201 8.09 15.47 -25.70
C TYR A 201 7.16 16.60 -25.29
N HIS A 202 7.69 17.79 -24.98
CA HIS A 202 6.90 18.91 -24.42
C HIS A 202 5.78 19.42 -25.34
N GLU A 203 5.92 19.19 -26.65
CA GLU A 203 4.90 19.55 -27.65
C GLU A 203 3.81 18.47 -27.82
N ASN A 204 3.98 17.31 -27.17
CA ASN A 204 3.08 16.17 -27.34
C ASN A 204 2.19 15.98 -26.09
N PHE A 205 0.99 15.47 -26.32
CA PHE A 205 0.18 14.93 -25.22
C PHE A 205 0.73 13.56 -24.82
N LEU A 206 1.15 13.42 -23.55
CA LEU A 206 1.79 12.20 -23.06
C LEU A 206 0.74 11.19 -22.59
N ILE A 207 0.82 9.96 -23.08
CA ILE A 207 -0.02 8.84 -22.67
C ILE A 207 0.86 7.75 -22.04
N GLY A 208 0.70 7.51 -20.74
CA GLY A 208 1.35 6.42 -20.05
C GLY A 208 0.53 5.12 -20.15
N ILE A 209 1.12 4.03 -20.66
CA ILE A 209 0.51 2.71 -20.69
C ILE A 209 1.27 1.78 -19.76
N ASN A 210 0.61 1.30 -18.70
CA ASN A 210 1.17 0.29 -17.80
C ASN A 210 0.70 -1.10 -18.22
N LEU A 211 1.63 -1.95 -18.66
CA LEU A 211 1.34 -3.33 -19.08
C LEU A 211 1.17 -4.30 -17.91
N GLU A 212 1.65 -3.92 -16.72
CA GLU A 212 1.76 -4.81 -15.59
C GLU A 212 0.48 -4.84 -14.74
N GLY A 213 -0.02 -6.04 -14.51
CA GLY A 213 -1.11 -6.30 -13.58
C GLY A 213 -0.83 -7.56 -12.75
N THR A 214 -1.09 -7.52 -11.45
CA THR A 214 -0.90 -8.67 -10.56
C THR A 214 -2.05 -9.68 -10.62
N VAL A 215 -3.16 -9.33 -11.21
CA VAL A 215 -4.35 -10.18 -11.33
C VAL A 215 -4.45 -10.70 -12.75
N LYS A 216 -4.62 -12.03 -12.90
CA LYS A 216 -4.87 -12.67 -14.19
C LYS A 216 -6.05 -11.99 -14.89
N GLY A 217 -5.88 -11.63 -16.16
CA GLY A 217 -6.88 -10.88 -16.94
C GLY A 217 -6.87 -9.35 -16.76
N LYS A 218 -5.93 -8.80 -15.99
CA LYS A 218 -5.69 -7.34 -15.86
C LYS A 218 -4.34 -6.92 -16.45
N LYS A 219 -3.79 -7.71 -17.33
CA LYS A 219 -2.59 -7.38 -18.11
C LYS A 219 -3.00 -6.96 -19.50
N ILE A 220 -2.29 -5.99 -20.06
CA ILE A 220 -2.35 -5.70 -21.50
C ILE A 220 -1.32 -6.62 -22.14
N TYR A 221 -1.76 -7.47 -23.07
CA TYR A 221 -0.87 -8.33 -23.84
C TYR A 221 -0.17 -7.52 -24.95
N PHE A 222 0.95 -8.01 -25.44
CA PHE A 222 1.75 -7.31 -26.44
C PHE A 222 0.98 -7.10 -27.75
N GLU A 223 0.14 -8.05 -28.13
CA GLU A 223 -0.74 -7.96 -29.30
C GLU A 223 -1.77 -6.84 -29.12
N ASP A 224 -2.35 -6.70 -27.93
CA ASP A 224 -3.28 -5.63 -27.61
C ASP A 224 -2.59 -4.27 -27.60
N LEU A 225 -1.32 -4.20 -27.16
CA LEU A 225 -0.54 -2.97 -27.15
C LEU A 225 -0.41 -2.37 -28.56
N ASP A 226 -0.06 -3.19 -29.56
CA ASP A 226 0.03 -2.74 -30.95
C ASP A 226 -1.30 -2.16 -31.45
N ILE A 227 -2.39 -2.87 -31.22
CA ILE A 227 -3.74 -2.43 -31.59
C ILE A 227 -4.10 -1.10 -30.93
N ILE A 228 -3.84 -0.98 -29.62
CA ILE A 228 -4.13 0.24 -28.84
C ILE A 228 -3.32 1.42 -29.40
N CYS A 229 -2.02 1.25 -29.57
CA CYS A 229 -1.13 2.28 -30.07
C CYS A 229 -1.55 2.76 -31.46
N ARG A 230 -1.81 1.85 -32.39
CA ARG A 230 -2.25 2.21 -33.75
C ARG A 230 -3.58 2.98 -33.77
N LYS A 231 -4.53 2.58 -32.91
CA LYS A 231 -5.80 3.30 -32.76
C LYS A 231 -5.58 4.70 -32.19
N LEU A 232 -4.74 4.86 -31.17
CA LEU A 232 -4.43 6.16 -30.60
C LEU A 232 -3.77 7.10 -31.60
N PHE A 233 -2.76 6.64 -32.35
CA PHE A 233 -2.10 7.44 -33.37
C PHE A 233 -3.02 7.80 -34.54
N LYS A 234 -4.01 6.97 -34.86
CA LYS A 234 -5.00 7.26 -35.89
C LYS A 234 -5.93 8.41 -35.48
N VAL A 235 -6.26 8.52 -34.22
CA VAL A 235 -7.19 9.55 -33.70
C VAL A 235 -6.45 10.84 -33.34
N HIS A 236 -5.23 10.73 -32.80
CA HIS A 236 -4.47 11.86 -32.30
C HIS A 236 -3.09 11.91 -32.94
N LYS A 237 -2.75 13.01 -33.63
CA LYS A 237 -1.46 13.17 -34.31
C LYS A 237 -0.31 13.60 -33.39
N ASN A 238 -0.63 14.39 -32.34
CA ASN A 238 0.38 14.96 -31.43
C ASN A 238 0.40 14.24 -30.07
N ILE A 239 0.57 12.93 -30.10
CA ILE A 239 0.71 12.13 -28.89
C ILE A 239 2.09 11.48 -28.82
N GLN A 240 2.57 11.34 -27.61
CA GLN A 240 3.71 10.49 -27.26
C GLN A 240 3.24 9.41 -26.31
N ILE A 241 3.41 8.15 -26.67
CA ILE A 241 3.07 7.02 -25.82
C ILE A 241 4.32 6.62 -25.04
N ILE A 242 4.18 6.50 -23.71
CA ILE A 242 5.21 5.99 -22.81
C ILE A 242 4.72 4.66 -22.25
N VAL A 243 5.38 3.57 -22.63
CA VAL A 243 5.06 2.24 -22.11
C VAL A 243 5.87 2.01 -20.83
N LEU A 244 5.17 1.78 -19.73
CA LEU A 244 5.76 1.49 -18.43
C LEU A 244 5.92 -0.02 -18.25
N SER A 245 7.13 -0.46 -17.93
CA SER A 245 7.45 -1.87 -17.73
C SER A 245 8.28 -2.10 -16.48
N THR A 246 8.23 -3.32 -15.94
CA THR A 246 9.16 -3.78 -14.90
C THR A 246 10.52 -4.12 -15.52
N PRO A 247 11.63 -4.06 -14.74
CA PRO A 247 12.95 -4.44 -15.23
C PRO A 247 12.98 -5.85 -15.84
N SER A 248 12.24 -6.79 -15.28
CA SER A 248 12.18 -8.18 -15.77
C SER A 248 11.54 -8.32 -17.17
N ASN A 249 10.64 -7.39 -17.53
CA ASN A 249 9.93 -7.44 -18.82
C ASN A 249 10.44 -6.40 -19.83
N PHE A 250 11.39 -5.56 -19.41
CA PHE A 250 11.89 -4.45 -20.22
C PHE A 250 12.33 -4.89 -21.63
N GLN A 251 13.21 -5.87 -21.74
CA GLN A 251 13.70 -6.36 -23.03
C GLN A 251 12.60 -6.92 -23.94
N SER A 252 11.59 -7.58 -23.35
CA SER A 252 10.46 -8.12 -24.11
C SER A 252 9.59 -6.99 -24.68
N VAL A 253 9.34 -5.97 -23.88
CA VAL A 253 8.57 -4.79 -24.29
C VAL A 253 9.34 -3.99 -25.35
N GLU A 254 10.64 -3.79 -25.18
CA GLU A 254 11.52 -3.12 -26.12
C GLU A 254 11.47 -3.76 -27.52
N LYS A 255 11.59 -5.10 -27.59
CA LYS A 255 11.47 -5.85 -28.84
C LYS A 255 10.13 -5.62 -29.55
N VAL A 256 9.05 -5.54 -28.78
CA VAL A 256 7.71 -5.26 -29.33
C VAL A 256 7.64 -3.85 -29.89
N ILE A 257 8.13 -2.85 -29.16
CA ILE A 257 8.16 -1.45 -29.61
C ILE A 257 8.99 -1.28 -30.89
N ILE A 258 10.16 -1.92 -30.95
CA ILE A 258 11.01 -1.93 -32.14
C ILE A 258 10.26 -2.53 -33.35
N LYS A 259 9.58 -3.68 -33.14
CA LYS A 259 8.78 -4.33 -34.18
C LYS A 259 7.62 -3.47 -34.67
N MET A 260 7.08 -2.61 -33.82
CA MET A 260 6.03 -1.64 -34.14
C MET A 260 6.55 -0.42 -34.93
N GLY A 261 7.86 -0.31 -35.14
CA GLY A 261 8.48 0.78 -35.91
C GLY A 261 8.82 2.04 -35.13
N ASN A 262 8.86 2.00 -33.80
CA ASN A 262 9.26 3.10 -32.89
C ASN A 262 8.51 4.44 -33.09
N ILE A 263 7.40 4.45 -33.78
CA ILE A 263 6.70 5.69 -34.11
C ILE A 263 5.98 6.21 -32.85
N GLY A 264 6.53 7.27 -32.25
CA GLY A 264 5.91 7.96 -31.11
C GLY A 264 5.75 7.12 -29.84
N ILE A 265 6.56 6.06 -29.67
CA ILE A 265 6.53 5.19 -28.47
C ILE A 265 7.87 5.26 -27.77
N ALA A 266 7.86 5.62 -26.50
CA ALA A 266 9.02 5.56 -25.63
C ALA A 266 8.82 4.48 -24.55
N LEU A 267 9.90 3.80 -24.17
CA LEU A 267 9.90 2.83 -23.08
C LEU A 267 10.33 3.51 -21.78
N GLY A 268 9.46 3.46 -20.78
CA GLY A 268 9.73 3.94 -19.43
C GLY A 268 9.88 2.78 -18.45
N LEU A 269 10.93 2.82 -17.63
CA LEU A 269 10.96 2.02 -16.41
C LEU A 269 10.04 2.67 -15.39
N GLY A 270 9.13 1.89 -14.80
CA GLY A 270 8.23 2.40 -13.76
C GLY A 270 9.02 3.12 -12.69
N LEU A 271 8.72 4.37 -12.42
CA LEU A 271 9.45 5.30 -11.53
C LEU A 271 9.76 4.74 -10.12
N PHE A 272 9.05 3.70 -9.69
CA PHE A 272 9.25 3.03 -8.41
C PHE A 272 10.48 2.10 -8.36
N PHE A 273 11.09 1.76 -9.50
CA PHE A 273 12.25 0.85 -9.57
C PHE A 273 13.56 1.57 -9.92
N ALA A 274 13.53 2.87 -10.18
CA ALA A 274 14.71 3.64 -10.56
C ALA A 274 15.81 3.72 -9.48
N LYS A 275 15.54 3.27 -8.25
CA LYS A 275 16.52 3.31 -7.15
C LYS A 275 17.65 2.29 -7.32
N ASP A 276 17.38 1.16 -7.99
CA ASP A 276 18.36 0.08 -8.16
C ASP A 276 19.17 0.19 -9.46
N PHE A 277 18.80 1.11 -10.37
CA PHE A 277 19.44 1.24 -11.69
C PHE A 277 20.47 2.36 -11.79
N ILE A 278 20.52 3.28 -10.84
CA ILE A 278 21.49 4.41 -10.84
C ILE A 278 22.87 4.00 -10.27
N GLY A 279 22.98 2.79 -9.72
CA GLY A 279 24.25 2.26 -9.17
C GLY A 279 25.07 1.40 -10.13
N GLY A 280 24.69 1.28 -11.41
CA GLY A 280 25.30 0.36 -12.35
C GLY A 280 25.45 0.89 -13.78
N LEU A 281 25.70 2.19 -13.98
CA LEU A 281 26.19 2.76 -15.24
C LEU A 281 27.42 3.62 -14.98
#